data_8c3fb92d16e0915feb5acc627d180f48
#
_entry.id   8c3fb92d16e0915feb5acc627d180f48
#
_cell.length_a   1.000
_cell.length_b   1.000
_cell.length_c   1.000
_cell.angle_alpha   90.00
_cell.angle_beta   90.00
_cell.angle_gamma   90.00
#
_symmetry.space_group_name_H-M   'P 1'
#
loop_
_entity.id
_entity.type
_entity.pdbx_description
1 polymer ?
#
loop_
_entity_poly.entity_id
_entity_poly.type
_entity_poly.pdbx_seq_one_letter_code
_entity_poly.pdbx_strand_id
1 'polypeptide(L)'
;HSQDSVKACADYVTASNEEDGVALAVEKAIIAEVRAAEIPLDQLNAQARHALMGNLGIQYTYADEDRVEATMPVDHRTRQPFGILHGVATLALAETVAGLGSMILCQPDEIVVGMQVSGNHISSAHEGDTVRAVATIVHKGRSSHVWNVDVFTSTNKLVSSIRVVNSVMKKR
;
A
#
# COMPACT_ATOMS: atom_id res chain seq x y z
N HIS A 1 -4.06 -15.34 -38.46
CA HIS A 1 -4.46 -16.42 -37.56
C HIS A 1 -3.30 -17.41 -37.45
N SER A 2 -2.87 -17.69 -36.21
CA SER A 2 -1.85 -18.71 -35.95
C SER A 2 -2.46 -20.11 -36.11
N GLN A 3 -1.68 -21.06 -36.64
CA GLN A 3 -2.10 -22.45 -36.67
C GLN A 3 -2.20 -23.02 -35.26
N ASP A 4 -3.08 -23.96 -35.01
CA ASP A 4 -3.34 -24.51 -33.66
C ASP A 4 -2.11 -25.13 -33.02
N SER A 5 -1.18 -25.71 -33.84
CA SER A 5 0.10 -26.22 -33.36
C SER A 5 1.04 -25.13 -32.79
N VAL A 6 0.99 -23.92 -33.32
CA VAL A 6 1.76 -22.78 -32.85
C VAL A 6 1.16 -22.20 -31.58
N LYS A 7 -0.19 -22.14 -31.53
CA LYS A 7 -0.91 -21.67 -30.33
C LYS A 7 -0.64 -22.56 -29.10
N ALA A 8 -0.49 -23.87 -29.29
CA ALA A 8 -0.22 -24.82 -28.22
C ALA A 8 1.15 -24.63 -27.57
N CYS A 9 2.09 -23.96 -28.26
CA CYS A 9 3.45 -23.69 -27.75
C CYS A 9 3.66 -22.24 -27.28
N ALA A 10 2.63 -21.42 -27.35
CA ALA A 10 2.72 -20.02 -26.95
C ALA A 10 2.37 -19.84 -25.48
N ASP A 11 3.15 -19.03 -24.76
CA ASP A 11 2.88 -18.65 -23.37
C ASP A 11 1.57 -17.85 -23.26
N TYR A 12 1.20 -17.14 -24.32
CA TYR A 12 -0.02 -16.36 -24.40
C TYR A 12 -0.59 -16.35 -25.81
N VAL A 13 -1.90 -16.60 -25.94
CA VAL A 13 -2.64 -16.52 -27.21
C VAL A 13 -3.47 -15.24 -27.20
N THR A 14 -3.14 -14.33 -28.13
CA THR A 14 -3.90 -13.07 -28.29
C THR A 14 -5.18 -13.26 -29.04
N ALA A 15 -6.09 -12.27 -29.00
CA ALA A 15 -7.21 -12.14 -29.92
C ALA A 15 -6.71 -11.98 -31.36
N SER A 16 -7.61 -12.11 -32.32
CA SER A 16 -7.30 -11.93 -33.76
C SER A 16 -6.98 -10.47 -34.09
N ASN A 17 -6.40 -10.21 -35.27
CA ASN A 17 -6.16 -8.83 -35.72
C ASN A 17 -7.45 -8.01 -35.82
N GLU A 18 -8.59 -8.65 -36.04
CA GLU A 18 -9.90 -8.00 -36.07
C GLU A 18 -10.40 -7.60 -34.71
N GLU A 19 -9.77 -8.15 -33.64
CA GLU A 19 -10.08 -7.92 -32.24
C GLU A 19 -8.93 -7.21 -31.52
N ASP A 20 -8.07 -6.47 -32.22
CA ASP A 20 -6.90 -5.75 -31.66
C ASP A 20 -5.94 -6.64 -30.84
N GLY A 21 -5.74 -7.88 -31.27
CA GLY A 21 -4.96 -8.88 -30.54
C GLY A 21 -3.52 -8.46 -30.21
N VAL A 22 -2.88 -7.65 -31.07
CA VAL A 22 -1.53 -7.12 -30.81
C VAL A 22 -1.57 -6.08 -29.70
N ALA A 23 -2.54 -5.17 -29.71
CA ALA A 23 -2.70 -4.16 -28.67
C ALA A 23 -2.96 -4.79 -27.31
N LEU A 24 -3.83 -5.81 -27.24
CA LEU A 24 -4.10 -6.57 -26.01
C LEU A 24 -2.86 -7.32 -25.49
N ALA A 25 -2.03 -7.87 -26.38
CA ALA A 25 -0.80 -8.55 -25.97
C ALA A 25 0.22 -7.58 -25.39
N VAL A 26 0.42 -6.43 -26.05
CA VAL A 26 1.33 -5.37 -25.58
C VAL A 26 0.86 -4.80 -24.27
N GLU A 27 -0.43 -4.51 -24.13
CA GLU A 27 -1.01 -4.02 -22.88
C GLU A 27 -0.80 -5.01 -21.72
N LYS A 28 -1.06 -6.30 -21.93
CA LYS A 28 -0.83 -7.33 -20.92
C LYS A 28 0.64 -7.51 -20.57
N ALA A 29 1.54 -7.43 -21.54
CA ALA A 29 2.98 -7.50 -21.29
C ALA A 29 3.46 -6.30 -20.49
N ILE A 30 3.00 -5.08 -20.83
CA ILE A 30 3.33 -3.86 -20.07
C ILE A 30 2.77 -3.94 -18.64
N ILE A 31 1.54 -4.40 -18.46
CA ILE A 31 0.94 -4.57 -17.13
C ILE A 31 1.71 -5.62 -16.31
N ALA A 32 2.15 -6.71 -16.93
CA ALA A 32 2.97 -7.72 -16.27
C ALA A 32 4.37 -7.21 -15.89
N GLU A 33 5.01 -6.42 -16.75
CA GLU A 33 6.29 -5.77 -16.45
C GLU A 33 6.15 -4.71 -15.34
N VAL A 34 5.08 -3.91 -15.35
CA VAL A 34 4.81 -2.92 -14.29
C VAL A 34 4.48 -3.62 -12.95
N ARG A 35 3.86 -4.78 -12.97
CA ARG A 35 3.61 -5.58 -11.76
C ARG A 35 4.84 -6.32 -11.25
N ALA A 36 5.77 -6.66 -12.15
CA ALA A 36 7.05 -7.28 -11.81
C ALA A 36 8.13 -6.24 -11.45
N ALA A 37 7.91 -4.94 -11.77
CA ALA A 37 8.82 -3.89 -11.41
C ALA A 37 8.80 -3.68 -9.89
N GLU A 38 9.97 -3.61 -9.28
CA GLU A 38 10.14 -3.25 -7.88
C GLU A 38 9.47 -1.89 -7.61
N ILE A 39 8.64 -1.84 -6.55
CA ILE A 39 7.92 -0.61 -6.20
C ILE A 39 8.94 0.46 -5.82
N PRO A 40 8.94 1.63 -6.47
CA PRO A 40 9.98 2.64 -6.31
C PRO A 40 9.82 3.42 -4.99
N LEU A 41 10.10 2.78 -3.85
CA LEU A 41 9.90 3.35 -2.51
C LEU A 41 10.63 4.67 -2.32
N ASP A 42 11.86 4.83 -2.85
CA ASP A 42 12.62 6.07 -2.76
C ASP A 42 11.91 7.24 -3.45
N GLN A 43 11.29 6.99 -4.61
CA GLN A 43 10.51 8.00 -5.32
C GLN A 43 9.22 8.34 -4.56
N LEU A 44 8.52 7.34 -4.02
CA LEU A 44 7.32 7.54 -3.21
C LEU A 44 7.63 8.35 -1.94
N ASN A 45 8.70 8.01 -1.25
CA ASN A 45 9.17 8.75 -0.07
C ASN A 45 9.57 10.19 -0.43
N ALA A 46 10.22 10.42 -1.57
CA ALA A 46 10.60 11.75 -2.04
C ALA A 46 9.37 12.61 -2.38
N GLN A 47 8.37 12.05 -3.06
CA GLN A 47 7.12 12.74 -3.40
C GLN A 47 6.30 13.09 -2.15
N ALA A 48 6.29 12.22 -1.15
CA ALA A 48 5.57 12.41 0.11
C ALA A 48 6.20 13.47 1.03
N ARG A 49 7.42 13.93 0.75
CA ARG A 49 8.19 14.84 1.63
C ARG A 49 7.47 16.13 1.99
N HIS A 50 6.65 16.66 1.09
CA HIS A 50 5.90 17.91 1.30
C HIS A 50 4.41 17.67 1.63
N ALA A 51 4.04 16.43 1.95
CA ALA A 51 2.70 16.03 2.37
C ALA A 51 2.66 15.70 3.87
N LEU A 52 1.51 15.27 4.38
CA LEU A 52 1.33 14.87 5.78
C LEU A 52 2.36 13.82 6.22
N MET A 53 2.67 12.86 5.37
CA MET A 53 3.66 11.81 5.64
C MET A 53 5.04 12.40 5.97
N GLY A 54 5.52 13.34 5.15
CA GLY A 54 6.79 14.02 5.39
C GLY A 54 6.78 14.85 6.67
N ASN A 55 5.66 15.51 6.97
CA ASN A 55 5.49 16.27 8.22
C ASN A 55 5.56 15.38 9.46
N LEU A 56 5.09 14.13 9.37
CA LEU A 56 5.16 13.14 10.45
C LEU A 56 6.45 12.31 10.43
N GLY A 57 7.27 12.44 9.38
CA GLY A 57 8.49 11.65 9.20
C GLY A 57 8.23 10.20 8.82
N ILE A 58 7.08 9.91 8.20
CA ILE A 58 6.75 8.56 7.72
C ILE A 58 7.61 8.22 6.51
N GLN A 59 8.19 7.02 6.50
CA GLN A 59 9.01 6.48 5.42
C GLN A 59 8.56 5.05 5.10
N TYR A 60 8.18 4.79 3.85
CA TYR A 60 7.95 3.43 3.39
C TYR A 60 9.27 2.64 3.36
N THR A 61 9.24 1.42 3.86
CA THR A 61 10.40 0.53 3.95
C THR A 61 10.23 -0.78 3.20
N TYR A 62 8.99 -1.18 2.93
CA TYR A 62 8.65 -2.37 2.16
C TYR A 62 7.27 -2.23 1.53
N ALA A 63 7.07 -2.77 0.32
CA ALA A 63 5.75 -2.90 -0.27
C ALA A 63 5.70 -4.04 -1.30
N ASP A 64 4.63 -4.82 -1.24
CA ASP A 64 4.20 -5.77 -2.27
C ASP A 64 2.65 -5.82 -2.32
N GLU A 65 2.08 -6.80 -3.03
CA GLU A 65 0.63 -6.94 -3.19
C GLU A 65 -0.11 -7.35 -1.90
N ASP A 66 0.59 -7.98 -0.95
CA ASP A 66 -0.01 -8.54 0.27
C ASP A 66 0.38 -7.75 1.53
N ARG A 67 1.51 -7.03 1.48
CA ARG A 67 2.10 -6.37 2.65
C ARG A 67 2.76 -5.04 2.31
N VAL A 68 2.55 -4.05 3.18
CA VAL A 68 3.25 -2.76 3.13
C VAL A 68 3.78 -2.44 4.51
N GLU A 69 5.03 -1.93 4.58
CA GLU A 69 5.63 -1.46 5.83
C GLU A 69 6.10 -0.02 5.71
N ALA A 70 6.00 0.72 6.80
CA ALA A 70 6.59 2.04 6.96
C ALA A 70 7.02 2.27 8.39
N THR A 71 7.95 3.19 8.57
CA THR A 71 8.41 3.65 9.88
C THR A 71 7.97 5.08 10.14
N MET A 72 7.86 5.45 11.41
CA MET A 72 7.58 6.80 11.87
C MET A 72 8.32 7.06 13.19
N PRO A 73 9.07 8.17 13.32
CA PRO A 73 9.74 8.51 14.56
C PRO A 73 8.74 8.93 15.64
N VAL A 74 9.06 8.66 16.90
CA VAL A 74 8.36 9.19 18.05
C VAL A 74 9.13 10.43 18.54
N ASP A 75 8.74 11.60 18.03
CA ASP A 75 9.40 12.88 18.35
C ASP A 75 8.36 14.00 18.57
N HIS A 76 8.83 15.26 18.58
CA HIS A 76 7.97 16.42 18.80
C HIS A 76 6.77 16.53 17.84
N ARG A 77 6.80 15.89 16.65
CA ARG A 77 5.74 15.90 15.65
C ARG A 77 4.64 14.88 15.91
N THR A 78 4.97 13.81 16.62
CA THR A 78 4.13 12.59 16.72
C THR A 78 3.79 12.20 18.16
N ARG A 79 4.46 12.81 19.16
CA ARG A 79 4.21 12.56 20.59
C ARG A 79 3.03 13.39 21.11
N GLN A 80 2.40 12.91 22.15
CA GLN A 80 1.53 13.70 23.03
C GLN A 80 2.33 14.38 24.16
N PRO A 81 1.73 15.32 24.92
CA PRO A 81 2.45 16.08 25.96
C PRO A 81 3.16 15.21 27.03
N PHE A 82 2.72 13.97 27.22
CA PHE A 82 3.31 13.04 28.19
C PHE A 82 4.57 12.30 27.69
N GLY A 83 5.10 12.64 26.50
CA GLY A 83 6.31 12.04 25.95
C GLY A 83 6.14 10.64 25.34
N ILE A 84 4.91 10.22 25.07
CA ILE A 84 4.61 8.97 24.38
C ILE A 84 3.92 9.25 23.04
N LEU A 85 3.97 8.29 22.12
CA LEU A 85 3.36 8.38 20.81
C LEU A 85 1.86 8.71 20.91
N HIS A 86 1.41 9.68 20.11
CA HIS A 86 0.01 10.05 20.04
C HIS A 86 -0.78 9.02 19.21
N GLY A 87 -1.90 8.56 19.72
CA GLY A 87 -2.74 7.56 19.04
C GLY A 87 -3.18 7.99 17.64
N VAL A 88 -3.50 9.27 17.43
CA VAL A 88 -3.87 9.78 16.10
C VAL A 88 -2.70 9.71 15.11
N ALA A 89 -1.47 9.94 15.54
CA ALA A 89 -0.29 9.77 14.68
C ALA A 89 -0.13 8.30 14.25
N THR A 90 -0.45 7.36 15.14
CA THR A 90 -0.46 5.93 14.84
C THR A 90 -1.55 5.57 13.82
N LEU A 91 -2.75 6.18 13.92
CA LEU A 91 -3.82 5.99 12.93
C LEU A 91 -3.42 6.57 11.56
N ALA A 92 -2.78 7.74 11.53
CA ALA A 92 -2.27 8.34 10.29
C ALA A 92 -1.23 7.45 9.60
N LEU A 93 -0.31 6.85 10.37
CA LEU A 93 0.66 5.88 9.87
C LEU A 93 -0.05 4.65 9.27
N ALA A 94 -1.06 4.12 9.97
CA ALA A 94 -1.80 2.94 9.51
C ALA A 94 -2.59 3.21 8.23
N GLU A 95 -3.29 4.35 8.14
CA GLU A 95 -4.02 4.75 6.93
C GLU A 95 -3.08 4.95 5.74
N THR A 96 -1.89 5.50 5.99
CA THR A 96 -0.84 5.70 4.98
C THR A 96 -0.37 4.39 4.36
N VAL A 97 0.01 3.39 5.16
CA VAL A 97 0.50 2.10 4.63
C VAL A 97 -0.60 1.31 3.92
N ALA A 98 -1.83 1.30 4.47
CA ALA A 98 -2.97 0.65 3.84
C ALA A 98 -3.40 1.35 2.54
N GLY A 99 -3.25 2.67 2.46
CA GLY A 99 -3.49 3.47 1.27
C GLY A 99 -2.56 3.07 0.13
N LEU A 100 -1.25 3.00 0.37
CA LEU A 100 -0.28 2.53 -0.63
C LEU A 100 -0.59 1.09 -1.05
N GLY A 101 -0.85 0.18 -0.09
CA GLY A 101 -1.19 -1.20 -0.41
C GLY A 101 -2.40 -1.31 -1.34
N SER A 102 -3.44 -0.51 -1.10
CA SER A 102 -4.60 -0.47 -1.98
C SER A 102 -4.30 0.13 -3.35
N MET A 103 -3.43 1.14 -3.44
CA MET A 103 -2.99 1.71 -4.73
C MET A 103 -2.25 0.69 -5.60
N ILE A 104 -1.39 -0.13 -5.01
CA ILE A 104 -0.66 -1.21 -5.70
C ILE A 104 -1.63 -2.23 -6.31
N LEU A 105 -2.75 -2.48 -5.64
CA LEU A 105 -3.76 -3.46 -6.06
C LEU A 105 -4.74 -2.92 -7.11
N CYS A 106 -4.81 -1.61 -7.32
CA CYS A 106 -5.76 -0.97 -8.22
C CYS A 106 -5.36 -1.10 -9.70
N GLN A 107 -6.36 -1.05 -10.56
CA GLN A 107 -6.16 -0.92 -12.00
C GLN A 107 -5.77 0.54 -12.35
N PRO A 108 -5.17 0.80 -13.52
CA PRO A 108 -4.76 2.15 -13.93
C PRO A 108 -5.89 3.19 -13.96
N ASP A 109 -7.13 2.74 -14.20
CA ASP A 109 -8.34 3.57 -14.24
C ASP A 109 -9.07 3.67 -12.89
N GLU A 110 -8.45 3.19 -11.82
CA GLU A 110 -8.99 3.22 -10.46
C GLU A 110 -8.25 4.22 -9.57
N ILE A 111 -8.95 4.69 -8.55
CA ILE A 111 -8.42 5.49 -7.45
C ILE A 111 -8.86 4.89 -6.12
N VAL A 112 -8.06 5.14 -5.11
CA VAL A 112 -8.31 4.72 -3.72
C VAL A 112 -8.56 5.93 -2.86
N VAL A 113 -9.57 5.82 -1.99
CA VAL A 113 -9.81 6.79 -0.92
C VAL A 113 -10.07 6.04 0.40
N GLY A 114 -9.54 6.59 1.50
CA GLY A 114 -9.83 6.08 2.84
C GLY A 114 -11.32 6.20 3.16
N MET A 115 -11.91 5.14 3.69
CA MET A 115 -13.30 5.11 4.15
C MET A 115 -13.40 5.08 5.67
N GLN A 116 -12.54 4.27 6.30
CA GLN A 116 -12.63 4.04 7.73
C GLN A 116 -11.26 3.62 8.25
N VAL A 117 -10.88 4.19 9.38
CA VAL A 117 -9.76 3.75 10.19
C VAL A 117 -10.21 3.63 11.63
N SER A 118 -9.90 2.50 12.26
CA SER A 118 -10.18 2.27 13.68
C SER A 118 -9.15 1.34 14.29
N GLY A 119 -8.80 1.56 15.54
CA GLY A 119 -7.79 0.74 16.17
C GLY A 119 -7.80 0.79 17.68
N ASN A 120 -7.10 -0.17 18.25
CA ASN A 120 -6.85 -0.28 19.67
C ASN A 120 -5.37 0.04 19.95
N HIS A 121 -5.14 1.00 20.82
CA HIS A 121 -3.82 1.30 21.35
C HIS A 121 -3.57 0.41 22.56
N ILE A 122 -2.55 -0.43 22.48
CA ILE A 122 -2.33 -1.55 23.41
C ILE A 122 -1.20 -1.22 24.39
N SER A 123 -0.14 -0.58 23.87
CA SER A 123 1.00 -0.19 24.67
C SER A 123 1.63 1.13 24.20
N SER A 124 2.47 1.73 25.02
CA SER A 124 3.15 2.99 24.70
C SER A 124 4.45 2.76 23.95
N ALA A 125 4.72 3.64 22.98
CA ALA A 125 6.06 3.92 22.45
C ALA A 125 6.52 5.29 22.98
N HIS A 126 7.78 5.41 23.39
CA HIS A 126 8.30 6.60 24.02
C HIS A 126 9.07 7.49 23.03
N GLU A 127 9.17 8.77 23.34
CA GLU A 127 9.99 9.71 22.59
C GLU A 127 11.43 9.19 22.43
N GLY A 128 11.97 9.32 21.23
CA GLY A 128 13.27 8.77 20.85
C GLY A 128 13.21 7.38 20.20
N ASP A 129 12.06 6.71 20.24
CA ASP A 129 11.83 5.45 19.52
C ASP A 129 11.40 5.71 18.08
N THR A 130 11.41 4.66 17.27
CA THR A 130 10.86 4.62 15.92
C THR A 130 9.88 3.45 15.84
N VAL A 131 8.62 3.73 15.52
CA VAL A 131 7.63 2.69 15.34
C VAL A 131 7.58 2.22 13.89
N ARG A 132 7.25 0.94 13.70
CA ARG A 132 7.09 0.28 12.41
C ARG A 132 5.66 -0.24 12.27
N ALA A 133 4.96 0.21 11.25
CA ALA A 133 3.66 -0.34 10.85
C ALA A 133 3.85 -1.47 9.83
N VAL A 134 3.08 -2.52 10.00
CA VAL A 134 2.98 -3.66 9.08
C VAL A 134 1.53 -3.83 8.69
N ALA A 135 1.21 -3.45 7.45
CA ALA A 135 -0.12 -3.65 6.86
C ALA A 135 -0.17 -4.98 6.12
N THR A 136 -1.18 -5.78 6.38
CA THR A 136 -1.47 -7.02 5.65
C THR A 136 -2.89 -6.98 5.11
N ILE A 137 -3.08 -7.43 3.85
CA ILE A 137 -4.41 -7.47 3.24
C ILE A 137 -5.27 -8.54 3.89
N VAL A 138 -6.50 -8.18 4.27
CA VAL A 138 -7.50 -9.09 4.84
C VAL A 138 -8.54 -9.42 3.80
N HIS A 139 -8.93 -8.44 2.99
CA HIS A 139 -9.93 -8.61 1.94
C HIS A 139 -9.62 -7.69 0.76
N LYS A 140 -9.54 -8.28 -0.43
CA LYS A 140 -9.39 -7.60 -1.71
C LYS A 140 -10.68 -7.74 -2.49
N GLY A 141 -11.60 -6.79 -2.30
CA GLY A 141 -12.87 -6.71 -3.03
C GLY A 141 -12.78 -5.80 -4.25
N ARG A 142 -13.77 -5.86 -5.13
CA ARG A 142 -13.86 -5.01 -6.33
C ARG A 142 -14.04 -3.52 -6.02
N SER A 143 -14.73 -3.19 -4.92
CA SER A 143 -15.07 -1.82 -4.53
C SER A 143 -14.48 -1.40 -3.18
N SER A 144 -13.84 -2.32 -2.47
CA SER A 144 -13.22 -2.02 -1.17
C SER A 144 -12.08 -2.99 -0.86
N HIS A 145 -11.06 -2.48 -0.19
CA HIS A 145 -9.97 -3.26 0.39
C HIS A 145 -10.00 -3.11 1.91
N VAL A 146 -9.77 -4.21 2.62
CA VAL A 146 -9.69 -4.22 4.08
C VAL A 146 -8.29 -4.66 4.50
N TRP A 147 -7.65 -3.86 5.33
CA TRP A 147 -6.29 -4.08 5.82
C TRP A 147 -6.27 -4.24 7.33
N ASN A 148 -5.43 -5.13 7.83
CA ASN A 148 -4.98 -5.12 9.22
C ASN A 148 -3.62 -4.44 9.29
N VAL A 149 -3.44 -3.53 10.23
CA VAL A 149 -2.17 -2.83 10.43
C VAL A 149 -1.77 -2.95 11.90
N ASP A 150 -0.69 -3.67 12.13
CA ASP A 150 -0.08 -3.77 13.45
C ASP A 150 1.14 -2.84 13.52
N VAL A 151 1.23 -2.10 14.62
CA VAL A 151 2.31 -1.14 14.86
C VAL A 151 3.16 -1.60 16.01
N PHE A 152 4.48 -1.64 15.81
CA PHE A 152 5.46 -2.15 16.75
C PHE A 152 6.51 -1.10 17.09
N THR A 153 7.07 -1.16 18.29
CA THR A 153 8.30 -0.44 18.66
C THR A 153 9.51 -1.01 17.94
N SER A 154 10.65 -0.34 18.04
CA SER A 154 11.97 -0.85 17.58
C SER A 154 12.36 -2.18 18.22
N THR A 155 11.82 -2.50 19.38
CA THR A 155 12.03 -3.77 20.11
C THR A 155 10.94 -4.82 19.81
N ASN A 156 10.12 -4.63 18.77
CA ASN A 156 9.01 -5.50 18.37
C ASN A 156 7.88 -5.64 19.42
N LYS A 157 7.71 -4.69 20.31
CA LYS A 157 6.56 -4.64 21.22
C LYS A 157 5.36 -4.09 20.45
N LEU A 158 4.21 -4.77 20.49
CA LEU A 158 2.98 -4.31 19.85
C LEU A 158 2.45 -3.04 20.54
N VAL A 159 2.32 -1.96 19.77
CA VAL A 159 1.81 -0.66 20.21
C VAL A 159 0.32 -0.51 19.91
N SER A 160 -0.07 -0.87 18.69
CA SER A 160 -1.46 -0.73 18.23
C SER A 160 -1.80 -1.79 17.22
N SER A 161 -3.09 -2.18 17.19
CA SER A 161 -3.67 -3.02 16.12
C SER A 161 -4.86 -2.27 15.53
N ILE A 162 -4.85 -2.09 14.20
CA ILE A 162 -5.68 -1.11 13.50
C ILE A 162 -6.31 -1.78 12.29
N ARG A 163 -7.59 -1.47 12.05
CA ARG A 163 -8.33 -1.86 10.86
C ARG A 163 -8.49 -0.63 9.95
N VAL A 164 -8.13 -0.79 8.67
CA VAL A 164 -8.33 0.24 7.65
C VAL A 164 -9.18 -0.31 6.52
N VAL A 165 -10.17 0.46 6.09
CA VAL A 165 -11.01 0.16 4.94
C VAL A 165 -10.85 1.26 3.92
N ASN A 166 -10.49 0.88 2.69
CA ASN A 166 -10.35 1.77 1.55
C ASN A 166 -11.43 1.48 0.51
N SER A 167 -11.99 2.52 -0.08
CA SER A 167 -12.87 2.42 -1.24
C SER A 167 -12.06 2.46 -2.52
N VAL A 168 -12.42 1.60 -3.47
CA VAL A 168 -11.87 1.57 -4.82
C VAL A 168 -12.93 2.11 -5.78
N MET A 169 -12.59 3.14 -6.54
CA MET A 169 -13.51 3.82 -7.45
C MET A 169 -12.87 4.02 -8.82
N LYS A 170 -13.70 4.05 -9.86
CA LYS A 170 -13.24 4.43 -11.21
C LYS A 170 -12.94 5.93 -11.26
N LYS A 171 -11.85 6.28 -11.95
CA LYS A 171 -11.56 7.68 -12.31
C LYS A 171 -12.70 8.22 -13.17
N ARG A 172 -13.10 9.44 -12.93
CA ARG A 172 -14.09 10.16 -13.76
C ARG A 172 -13.42 10.85 -14.93
#